data_a5d29ee8c0109bfe5900d1e8fe3487f8
#
_entry.id   a5d29ee8c0109bfe5900d1e8fe3487f8
#
_cell.length_a   1.000
_cell.length_b   1.000
_cell.length_c   1.000
_cell.angle_alpha   90.00
_cell.angle_beta   90.00
_cell.angle_gamma   90.00
#
_symmetry.space_group_name_H-M   'P 1'
#
loop_
_entity.id
_entity.type
_entity.pdbx_description
1 polymer ?
#
loop_
_entity_poly.entity_id
_entity_poly.type
_entity_poly.pdbx_seq_one_letter_code
_entity_poly.pdbx_strand_id
1 'polypeptide(L)'
;MDRRKFLNYVTLAGSSFALTSCIQGRNSNSPSEVSSLASPVVINEPLKVGFVYHRPVGDFGWTYAHDLGRRHMEANLQDKVKTTFVENVNESADAERVIRQLALDGNKLIFITSFGYINPTMKVAKKFPDIIFEQCTGYKRAANVGTYLGRFEEPRYLTGMIAGKMTKSNVIGFIGSYSIPEVIRGINAFTQGVRLTNPQAKVKILWVQTWYDPAKEKEAAQALVNLGADVLTQHTDSSAVVQFAEEKGIYAFGYNTDMSKFGQKAHLTSAINKWGKFYTDKALAVMTNTWKSQDVWDGIGQEMVDISPMNLVIPADVQQLVNAKRDEFIQGTAHPFDGPVKDQKGVVRVLKGKVLDDRAQLMMDWYVEGIEGSISK
;
A
#
# COMPACT_ATOMS: atom_id res chain seq x y z
N MET A 1 -2.77 13.92 15.41
CA MET A 1 -3.38 12.95 16.35
C MET A 1 -2.35 11.85 16.62
N ASP A 2 -1.85 11.76 17.83
CA ASP A 2 -0.64 10.99 18.17
C ASP A 2 -0.92 9.48 18.20
N ARG A 3 -0.36 8.71 17.25
CA ARG A 3 -0.43 7.25 17.22
C ARG A 3 0.19 6.56 18.45
N ARG A 4 1.00 7.28 19.23
CA ARG A 4 1.69 6.76 20.43
C ARG A 4 0.71 6.43 21.59
N LYS A 5 -0.48 7.02 21.62
CA LYS A 5 -1.48 6.79 22.70
C LYS A 5 -2.36 5.57 22.48
N PHE A 6 -2.27 4.89 21.34
CA PHE A 6 -3.22 3.84 20.97
C PHE A 6 -2.83 2.41 21.42
N LEU A 7 -1.57 2.16 21.76
CA LEU A 7 -1.05 0.81 21.96
C LEU A 7 -1.16 0.26 23.41
N ASN A 8 -1.69 1.03 24.36
CA ASN A 8 -1.75 0.59 25.77
C ASN A 8 -3.04 -0.16 26.18
N TYR A 9 -3.92 -0.53 25.26
CA TYR A 9 -5.23 -1.12 25.60
C TYR A 9 -5.47 -2.55 25.08
N VAL A 10 -4.45 -3.29 24.69
CA VAL A 10 -4.64 -4.70 24.30
C VAL A 10 -3.69 -5.59 25.09
N THR A 11 -3.95 -5.77 26.37
CA THR A 11 -3.49 -6.93 27.13
C THR A 11 -4.53 -7.25 28.20
N LEU A 12 -5.00 -8.47 28.20
CA LEU A 12 -5.74 -9.24 29.20
C LEU A 12 -7.06 -9.82 28.70
N ALA A 13 -7.00 -11.08 28.31
CA ALA A 13 -7.91 -12.13 28.77
C ALA A 13 -7.50 -13.46 28.12
N GLY A 14 -6.57 -14.16 28.72
CA GLY A 14 -6.42 -15.60 28.55
C GLY A 14 -7.12 -16.26 29.72
N SER A 15 -7.97 -17.24 29.44
CA SER A 15 -8.40 -18.21 30.44
C SER A 15 -8.60 -19.57 29.78
N SER A 16 -7.73 -20.46 30.19
CA SER A 16 -7.72 -21.89 29.91
C SER A 16 -8.90 -22.58 30.59
N PHE A 17 -9.50 -23.56 29.92
CA PHE A 17 -10.09 -24.70 30.62
C PHE A 17 -9.79 -26.01 29.86
N ALA A 18 -9.27 -26.94 30.63
CA ALA A 18 -8.89 -28.27 30.21
C ALA A 18 -9.97 -29.31 30.58
N LEU A 19 -10.12 -30.29 29.71
CA LEU A 19 -10.40 -31.70 29.91
C LEU A 19 -11.43 -32.17 30.94
N THR A 20 -12.37 -33.02 30.53
CA THR A 20 -12.34 -34.45 30.93
C THR A 20 -13.27 -35.29 30.07
N SER A 21 -12.77 -36.44 29.64
CA SER A 21 -13.40 -37.55 28.92
C SER A 21 -14.38 -38.31 29.83
N CYS A 22 -15.41 -38.92 29.22
CA CYS A 22 -15.85 -40.27 29.57
C CYS A 22 -16.72 -40.87 28.47
N ILE A 23 -16.44 -42.14 28.17
CA ILE A 23 -16.98 -43.08 27.20
C ILE A 23 -18.28 -43.71 27.74
N GLN A 24 -19.26 -43.97 26.84
CA GLN A 24 -20.08 -45.19 26.71
C GLN A 24 -21.35 -44.89 25.89
N GLY A 25 -21.53 -45.43 24.80
CA GLY A 25 -21.96 -46.66 24.21
C GLY A 25 -23.48 -46.81 24.07
N ARG A 26 -23.95 -46.86 22.83
CA ARG A 26 -24.92 -47.78 22.20
C ARG A 26 -25.95 -47.14 21.26
N ASN A 27 -25.81 -47.57 20.01
CA ASN A 27 -26.85 -47.93 19.00
C ASN A 27 -28.23 -47.23 19.02
N SER A 28 -28.60 -46.58 17.92
CA SER A 28 -29.45 -47.16 16.87
C SER A 28 -29.97 -46.11 15.90
N ASN A 29 -29.95 -46.47 14.62
CA ASN A 29 -30.81 -46.03 13.52
C ASN A 29 -30.76 -44.57 13.03
N SER A 30 -30.22 -44.48 11.84
CA SER A 30 -30.36 -43.34 10.88
C SER A 30 -31.82 -42.95 10.63
N PRO A 31 -32.00 -41.68 10.26
CA PRO A 31 -32.26 -41.44 8.84
C PRO A 31 -31.23 -40.47 8.26
N SER A 32 -30.87 -40.73 7.01
CA SER A 32 -30.10 -39.92 6.11
C SER A 32 -30.54 -38.45 6.14
N GLU A 33 -29.70 -37.58 6.76
CA GLU A 33 -29.78 -36.15 6.49
C GLU A 33 -29.21 -35.90 5.09
N VAL A 34 -30.13 -35.63 4.19
CA VAL A 34 -29.86 -35.04 2.88
C VAL A 34 -29.15 -33.75 3.14
N SER A 35 -27.84 -33.71 2.90
CA SER A 35 -27.05 -32.49 2.83
C SER A 35 -27.72 -31.59 1.78
N SER A 36 -28.46 -30.60 2.23
CA SER A 36 -28.98 -29.54 1.42
C SER A 36 -27.77 -28.79 0.86
N LEU A 37 -27.35 -29.18 -0.35
CA LEU A 37 -26.51 -28.32 -1.18
C LEU A 37 -27.27 -26.99 -1.35
N ALA A 38 -26.81 -25.96 -0.67
CA ALA A 38 -27.31 -24.60 -0.87
C ALA A 38 -27.23 -24.33 -2.37
N SER A 39 -28.38 -24.18 -3.01
CA SER A 39 -28.49 -23.77 -4.41
C SER A 39 -27.67 -22.48 -4.58
N PRO A 40 -26.91 -22.32 -5.67
CA PRO A 40 -26.24 -21.07 -5.94
C PRO A 40 -27.29 -19.97 -5.97
N VAL A 41 -27.10 -18.95 -5.12
CA VAL A 41 -27.93 -17.76 -5.15
C VAL A 41 -27.73 -17.14 -6.54
N VAL A 42 -28.72 -17.29 -7.40
CA VAL A 42 -28.77 -16.58 -8.68
C VAL A 42 -28.99 -15.11 -8.34
N ILE A 43 -27.94 -14.32 -8.33
CA ILE A 43 -28.00 -12.88 -8.14
C ILE A 43 -28.59 -12.33 -9.45
N ASN A 44 -29.89 -12.02 -9.45
CA ASN A 44 -30.59 -11.45 -10.60
C ASN A 44 -30.23 -9.99 -10.86
N GLU A 45 -29.49 -9.34 -9.95
CA GLU A 45 -29.05 -7.94 -10.10
C GLU A 45 -27.55 -7.81 -9.84
N PRO A 46 -26.84 -6.92 -10.57
CA PRO A 46 -25.41 -6.70 -10.36
C PRO A 46 -25.12 -6.18 -8.94
N LEU A 47 -24.01 -6.66 -8.34
CA LEU A 47 -23.52 -6.13 -7.09
C LEU A 47 -23.18 -4.65 -7.26
N LYS A 48 -23.84 -3.78 -6.52
CA LYS A 48 -23.50 -2.35 -6.48
C LYS A 48 -22.30 -2.12 -5.57
N VAL A 49 -21.26 -1.48 -6.13
CA VAL A 49 -19.99 -1.20 -5.45
C VAL A 49 -19.69 0.29 -5.49
N GLY A 50 -19.52 0.90 -4.32
CA GLY A 50 -19.19 2.31 -4.16
C GLY A 50 -17.70 2.54 -3.93
N PHE A 51 -17.18 3.67 -4.42
CA PHE A 51 -15.81 4.13 -4.15
C PHE A 51 -15.81 5.58 -3.68
N VAL A 52 -14.99 5.87 -2.67
CA VAL A 52 -14.83 7.22 -2.11
C VAL A 52 -13.41 7.68 -2.31
N TYR A 53 -13.20 8.67 -3.17
CA TYR A 53 -11.91 9.23 -3.54
C TYR A 53 -11.71 10.62 -2.94
N HIS A 54 -10.53 10.88 -2.38
CA HIS A 54 -10.25 12.19 -1.75
C HIS A 54 -9.80 13.27 -2.74
N ARG A 55 -9.43 12.89 -3.96
CA ARG A 55 -9.00 13.80 -5.06
C ARG A 55 -9.66 13.40 -6.36
N PRO A 56 -9.54 14.24 -7.42
CA PRO A 56 -9.93 13.84 -8.78
C PRO A 56 -9.17 12.57 -9.19
N VAL A 57 -9.80 11.77 -10.04
CA VAL A 57 -9.17 10.56 -10.60
C VAL A 57 -7.90 10.94 -11.37
N GLY A 58 -7.98 11.95 -12.24
CA GLY A 58 -6.83 12.35 -13.06
C GLY A 58 -6.32 11.22 -13.95
N ASP A 59 -4.99 11.20 -14.17
CA ASP A 59 -4.31 10.23 -15.02
C ASP A 59 -2.97 9.71 -14.41
N PHE A 60 -2.75 9.95 -13.12
CA PHE A 60 -1.64 9.46 -12.29
C PHE A 60 -1.98 9.56 -10.80
N GLY A 61 -1.11 8.99 -9.96
CA GLY A 61 -1.17 9.14 -8.51
C GLY A 61 -2.12 8.19 -7.81
N TRP A 62 -2.38 8.47 -6.53
CA TRP A 62 -3.11 7.60 -5.61
C TRP A 62 -4.54 7.30 -6.06
N THR A 63 -5.33 8.35 -6.33
CA THR A 63 -6.73 8.18 -6.75
C THR A 63 -6.84 7.45 -8.09
N TYR A 64 -5.95 7.75 -9.03
CA TYR A 64 -5.91 7.06 -10.31
C TYR A 64 -5.57 5.58 -10.16
N ALA A 65 -4.63 5.22 -9.26
CA ALA A 65 -4.33 3.83 -8.95
C ALA A 65 -5.56 3.07 -8.45
N HIS A 66 -6.34 3.67 -7.55
CA HIS A 66 -7.61 3.10 -7.09
C HIS A 66 -8.65 2.96 -8.21
N ASP A 67 -8.75 3.96 -9.08
CA ASP A 67 -9.68 3.91 -10.22
C ASP A 67 -9.26 2.87 -11.28
N LEU A 68 -7.96 2.68 -11.50
CA LEU A 68 -7.46 1.55 -12.30
C LEU A 68 -7.89 0.20 -11.69
N GLY A 69 -7.84 0.09 -10.36
CA GLY A 69 -8.35 -1.09 -9.64
C GLY A 69 -9.85 -1.30 -9.84
N ARG A 70 -10.65 -0.24 -9.76
CA ARG A 70 -12.09 -0.28 -10.03
C ARG A 70 -12.38 -0.74 -11.46
N ARG A 71 -11.71 -0.15 -12.47
CA ARG A 71 -11.86 -0.54 -13.88
C ARG A 71 -11.41 -1.97 -14.14
N HIS A 72 -10.36 -2.43 -13.47
CA HIS A 72 -9.94 -3.84 -13.55
C HIS A 72 -11.04 -4.78 -13.04
N MET A 73 -11.65 -4.46 -11.89
CA MET A 73 -12.76 -5.23 -11.33
C MET A 73 -13.96 -5.25 -12.31
N GLU A 74 -14.34 -4.10 -12.89
CA GLU A 74 -15.41 -4.01 -13.90
C GLU A 74 -15.10 -4.88 -15.12
N ALA A 75 -13.88 -4.83 -15.65
CA ALA A 75 -13.47 -5.63 -16.80
C ALA A 75 -13.54 -7.14 -16.53
N ASN A 76 -13.22 -7.57 -15.31
CA ASN A 76 -13.21 -9.00 -14.92
C ASN A 76 -14.61 -9.53 -14.56
N LEU A 77 -15.44 -8.71 -13.91
CA LEU A 77 -16.75 -9.13 -13.41
C LEU A 77 -17.91 -8.72 -14.33
N GLN A 78 -17.67 -7.79 -15.26
CA GLN A 78 -18.62 -7.33 -16.28
C GLN A 78 -19.99 -6.96 -15.67
N ASP A 79 -21.05 -7.50 -16.19
CA ASP A 79 -22.46 -7.29 -15.77
C ASP A 79 -22.79 -7.81 -14.36
N LYS A 80 -21.86 -8.51 -13.70
CA LYS A 80 -22.04 -8.94 -12.29
C LYS A 80 -21.84 -7.80 -11.29
N VAL A 81 -21.22 -6.70 -11.68
CA VAL A 81 -20.98 -5.53 -10.83
C VAL A 81 -21.42 -4.24 -11.49
N LYS A 82 -21.89 -3.29 -10.68
CA LYS A 82 -22.15 -1.92 -11.10
C LYS A 82 -21.43 -0.98 -10.14
N THR A 83 -20.44 -0.23 -10.63
CA THR A 83 -19.69 0.67 -9.78
C THR A 83 -20.21 2.10 -9.81
N THR A 84 -20.03 2.80 -8.69
CA THR A 84 -20.25 4.24 -8.53
C THR A 84 -19.05 4.80 -7.75
N PHE A 85 -18.53 5.95 -8.15
CA PHE A 85 -17.49 6.62 -7.38
C PHE A 85 -17.83 8.09 -7.13
N VAL A 86 -17.32 8.62 -6.01
CA VAL A 86 -17.39 10.04 -5.68
C VAL A 86 -15.99 10.54 -5.42
N GLU A 87 -15.56 11.53 -6.18
CA GLU A 87 -14.23 12.13 -6.08
C GLU A 87 -14.26 13.49 -5.38
N ASN A 88 -13.09 14.02 -5.01
CA ASN A 88 -12.92 15.27 -4.28
C ASN A 88 -13.65 15.30 -2.92
N VAL A 89 -13.74 14.18 -2.24
CA VAL A 89 -14.34 14.10 -0.92
C VAL A 89 -13.33 14.56 0.12
N ASN A 90 -13.67 15.55 0.92
CA ASN A 90 -12.80 16.04 1.98
C ASN A 90 -12.77 15.07 3.19
N GLU A 91 -11.63 14.97 3.86
CA GLU A 91 -11.44 14.17 5.08
C GLU A 91 -12.09 14.83 6.31
N SER A 92 -13.39 15.08 6.24
CA SER A 92 -14.17 15.83 7.21
C SER A 92 -15.57 15.20 7.40
N ALA A 93 -16.54 15.99 7.86
CA ALA A 93 -17.96 15.61 7.90
C ALA A 93 -18.53 15.26 6.51
N ASP A 94 -17.93 15.76 5.43
CA ASP A 94 -18.31 15.44 4.07
C ASP A 94 -18.10 13.96 3.74
N ALA A 95 -17.01 13.36 4.23
CA ALA A 95 -16.78 11.93 4.07
C ALA A 95 -17.91 11.08 4.70
N GLU A 96 -18.38 11.41 5.90
CA GLU A 96 -19.50 10.69 6.53
C GLU A 96 -20.78 10.81 5.69
N ARG A 97 -21.07 12.00 5.15
CA ARG A 97 -22.21 12.23 4.29
C ARG A 97 -22.16 11.40 3.00
N VAL A 98 -21.00 11.40 2.32
CA VAL A 98 -20.82 10.67 1.05
C VAL A 98 -20.88 9.16 1.28
N ILE A 99 -20.17 8.63 2.28
CA ILE A 99 -20.20 7.19 2.61
C ILE A 99 -21.62 6.74 2.93
N ARG A 100 -22.36 7.55 3.71
CA ARG A 100 -23.76 7.25 4.03
C ARG A 100 -24.65 7.30 2.78
N GLN A 101 -24.44 8.26 1.87
CA GLN A 101 -25.24 8.35 0.66
C GLN A 101 -25.01 7.11 -0.22
N LEU A 102 -23.76 6.68 -0.44
CA LEU A 102 -23.49 5.45 -1.17
C LEU A 102 -24.16 4.22 -0.52
N ALA A 103 -24.22 4.15 0.80
CA ALA A 103 -24.95 3.09 1.51
C ALA A 103 -26.45 3.15 1.24
N LEU A 104 -27.06 4.33 1.28
CA LEU A 104 -28.49 4.56 0.98
C LEU A 104 -28.84 4.27 -0.50
N ASP A 105 -27.92 4.51 -1.42
CA ASP A 105 -28.07 4.22 -2.86
C ASP A 105 -28.01 2.70 -3.18
N GLY A 106 -27.85 1.89 -2.13
CA GLY A 106 -27.92 0.43 -2.19
C GLY A 106 -26.61 -0.26 -2.55
N ASN A 107 -25.45 0.45 -2.45
CA ASN A 107 -24.16 -0.21 -2.58
C ASN A 107 -23.98 -1.21 -1.44
N LYS A 108 -23.60 -2.45 -1.76
CA LYS A 108 -23.38 -3.54 -0.79
C LYS A 108 -21.91 -3.69 -0.39
N LEU A 109 -21.01 -3.13 -1.18
CA LEU A 109 -19.57 -3.04 -0.91
C LEU A 109 -19.12 -1.60 -1.19
N ILE A 110 -18.39 -1.00 -0.24
CA ILE A 110 -17.90 0.37 -0.38
C ILE A 110 -16.41 0.39 -0.06
N PHE A 111 -15.60 0.76 -1.06
CA PHE A 111 -14.17 0.97 -0.91
C PHE A 111 -13.88 2.41 -0.51
N ILE A 112 -13.13 2.56 0.56
CA ILE A 112 -12.79 3.83 1.20
C ILE A 112 -11.28 4.03 1.07
N THR A 113 -10.84 5.04 0.31
CA THR A 113 -9.46 5.11 -0.18
C THR A 113 -8.55 6.09 0.55
N SER A 114 -8.94 6.60 1.71
CA SER A 114 -8.09 7.53 2.47
C SER A 114 -8.08 7.28 3.96
N PHE A 115 -6.91 7.52 4.59
CA PHE A 115 -6.70 7.38 6.04
C PHE A 115 -7.67 8.23 6.87
N GLY A 116 -7.94 9.48 6.45
CA GLY A 116 -8.80 10.40 7.19
C GLY A 116 -10.28 9.97 7.24
N TYR A 117 -10.69 9.00 6.43
CA TYR A 117 -12.07 8.49 6.42
C TYR A 117 -12.36 7.41 7.47
N ILE A 118 -11.38 6.96 8.26
CA ILE A 118 -11.54 5.88 9.24
C ILE A 118 -12.71 6.13 10.20
N ASN A 119 -12.75 7.31 10.85
CA ASN A 119 -13.80 7.62 11.81
C ASN A 119 -15.19 7.80 11.15
N PRO A 120 -15.33 8.53 10.04
CA PRO A 120 -16.54 8.53 9.23
C PRO A 120 -17.05 7.12 8.86
N THR A 121 -16.15 6.26 8.35
CA THR A 121 -16.49 4.87 7.99
C THR A 121 -17.05 4.10 9.17
N MET A 122 -16.38 4.12 10.32
CA MET A 122 -16.84 3.41 11.52
C MET A 122 -18.22 3.88 12.01
N LYS A 123 -18.52 5.19 11.89
CA LYS A 123 -19.83 5.74 12.25
C LYS A 123 -20.94 5.28 11.31
N VAL A 124 -20.66 5.24 9.99
CA VAL A 124 -21.63 4.79 8.99
C VAL A 124 -21.81 3.28 9.07
N ALA A 125 -20.74 2.50 9.14
CA ALA A 125 -20.78 1.05 9.21
C ALA A 125 -21.65 0.52 10.36
N LYS A 126 -21.62 1.19 11.52
CA LYS A 126 -22.48 0.86 12.66
C LYS A 126 -24.00 0.99 12.33
N LYS A 127 -24.37 1.89 11.42
CA LYS A 127 -25.76 2.15 11.02
C LYS A 127 -26.24 1.28 9.87
N PHE A 128 -25.29 0.64 9.14
CA PHE A 128 -25.53 -0.18 7.97
C PHE A 128 -24.82 -1.54 8.11
N PRO A 129 -25.28 -2.41 9.04
CA PRO A 129 -24.58 -3.67 9.35
C PRO A 129 -24.53 -4.65 8.17
N ASP A 130 -25.46 -4.54 7.21
CA ASP A 130 -25.57 -5.41 6.03
C ASP A 130 -24.74 -4.91 4.82
N ILE A 131 -23.99 -3.83 5.00
CA ILE A 131 -23.10 -3.26 3.97
C ILE A 131 -21.66 -3.48 4.40
N ILE A 132 -20.83 -3.92 3.47
CA ILE A 132 -19.41 -4.16 3.68
C ILE A 132 -18.61 -2.91 3.32
N PHE A 133 -17.65 -2.57 4.17
CA PHE A 133 -16.74 -1.44 3.99
C PHE A 133 -15.29 -1.95 3.99
N GLU A 134 -14.52 -1.60 2.98
CA GLU A 134 -13.08 -1.87 2.88
C GLU A 134 -12.32 -0.56 2.99
N GLN A 135 -11.63 -0.36 4.11
CA GLN A 135 -10.94 0.88 4.45
C GLN A 135 -9.45 0.77 4.14
N CYS A 136 -8.98 1.46 3.09
CA CYS A 136 -7.55 1.58 2.79
C CYS A 136 -6.84 2.37 3.89
N THR A 137 -5.61 1.95 4.22
CA THR A 137 -4.78 2.55 5.28
C THR A 137 -5.45 2.60 6.66
N GLY A 138 -6.52 1.80 6.85
CA GLY A 138 -7.27 1.75 8.10
C GLY A 138 -6.52 1.01 9.21
N TYR A 139 -6.91 1.29 10.46
CA TYR A 139 -6.46 0.59 11.67
C TYR A 139 -7.61 0.22 12.61
N LYS A 140 -8.86 0.49 12.21
CA LYS A 140 -10.08 0.13 12.94
C LYS A 140 -10.92 -0.80 12.08
N ARG A 141 -11.38 -1.90 12.68
CA ARG A 141 -12.25 -2.87 12.03
C ARG A 141 -13.53 -3.07 12.83
N ALA A 142 -14.55 -3.60 12.17
CA ALA A 142 -15.81 -4.07 12.75
C ALA A 142 -16.27 -5.34 12.02
N ALA A 143 -17.39 -5.92 12.40
CA ALA A 143 -17.93 -7.13 11.76
C ALA A 143 -18.10 -6.94 10.23
N ASN A 144 -18.44 -5.72 9.79
CA ASN A 144 -18.63 -5.34 8.39
C ASN A 144 -17.60 -4.32 7.87
N VAL A 145 -16.45 -4.15 8.56
CA VAL A 145 -15.36 -3.26 8.12
C VAL A 145 -14.07 -4.06 8.07
N GLY A 146 -13.48 -4.21 6.87
CA GLY A 146 -12.12 -4.68 6.64
C GLY A 146 -11.15 -3.51 6.47
N THR A 147 -9.85 -3.79 6.60
CA THR A 147 -8.77 -2.84 6.32
C THR A 147 -7.79 -3.44 5.33
N TYR A 148 -7.21 -2.60 4.47
CA TYR A 148 -6.21 -3.05 3.50
C TYR A 148 -5.12 -2.01 3.24
N LEU A 149 -3.92 -2.51 2.91
CA LEU A 149 -2.75 -1.72 2.53
C LEU A 149 -1.80 -2.60 1.71
N GLY A 150 -1.09 -2.01 0.76
CA GLY A 150 0.00 -2.69 0.06
C GLY A 150 1.31 -2.64 0.85
N ARG A 151 2.13 -3.70 0.77
CA ARG A 151 3.52 -3.72 1.26
C ARG A 151 4.41 -2.90 0.32
N PHE A 152 4.18 -1.60 0.32
CA PHE A 152 4.83 -0.67 -0.60
C PHE A 152 6.35 -0.57 -0.39
N GLU A 153 6.86 -1.03 0.73
CA GLU A 153 8.27 -1.22 1.01
C GLU A 153 8.97 -2.18 0.04
N GLU A 154 8.26 -3.19 -0.52
CA GLU A 154 8.83 -4.13 -1.47
C GLU A 154 9.20 -3.47 -2.82
N PRO A 155 8.29 -2.79 -3.55
CA PRO A 155 8.66 -2.07 -4.76
C PRO A 155 9.62 -0.91 -4.50
N ARG A 156 9.58 -0.27 -3.31
CA ARG A 156 10.57 0.72 -2.91
C ARG A 156 11.98 0.14 -2.82
N TYR A 157 12.12 -1.07 -2.28
CA TYR A 157 13.40 -1.75 -2.24
C TYR A 157 13.94 -2.02 -3.66
N LEU A 158 13.09 -2.52 -4.57
CA LEU A 158 13.46 -2.78 -5.95
C LEU A 158 13.89 -1.50 -6.70
N THR A 159 13.14 -0.41 -6.54
CA THR A 159 13.53 0.89 -7.12
C THR A 159 14.82 1.43 -6.51
N GLY A 160 15.07 1.15 -5.23
CA GLY A 160 16.35 1.45 -4.57
C GLY A 160 17.53 0.71 -5.18
N MET A 161 17.38 -0.58 -5.51
CA MET A 161 18.43 -1.37 -6.19
C MET A 161 18.80 -0.74 -7.53
N ILE A 162 17.81 -0.31 -8.32
CA ILE A 162 18.05 0.39 -9.59
C ILE A 162 18.76 1.71 -9.32
N ALA A 163 18.29 2.51 -8.36
CA ALA A 163 18.89 3.81 -8.03
C ALA A 163 20.37 3.70 -7.68
N GLY A 164 20.75 2.69 -6.88
CA GLY A 164 22.15 2.44 -6.51
C GLY A 164 23.05 2.12 -7.69
N LYS A 165 22.52 1.44 -8.72
CA LYS A 165 23.25 1.12 -9.96
C LYS A 165 23.29 2.29 -10.95
N MET A 166 22.28 3.15 -10.96
CA MET A 166 22.14 4.22 -11.95
C MET A 166 22.79 5.53 -11.52
N THR A 167 22.97 5.77 -10.22
CA THR A 167 23.65 6.99 -9.74
C THR A 167 25.14 6.99 -10.13
N LYS A 168 25.62 8.14 -10.56
CA LYS A 168 27.03 8.40 -10.83
C LYS A 168 27.67 9.26 -9.74
N SER A 169 26.88 10.12 -9.12
CA SER A 169 27.32 11.02 -8.02
C SER A 169 27.39 10.33 -6.66
N ASN A 170 26.78 9.15 -6.51
CA ASN A 170 26.49 8.50 -5.22
C ASN A 170 25.56 9.33 -4.31
N VAL A 171 24.82 10.29 -4.86
CA VAL A 171 23.83 11.08 -4.14
C VAL A 171 22.47 10.90 -4.79
N ILE A 172 21.52 10.39 -4.02
CA ILE A 172 20.15 10.14 -4.46
C ILE A 172 19.22 11.04 -3.63
N GLY A 173 18.30 11.73 -4.30
CA GLY A 173 17.33 12.61 -3.66
C GLY A 173 16.00 11.90 -3.42
N PHE A 174 15.46 11.99 -2.21
CA PHE A 174 14.13 11.50 -1.87
C PHE A 174 13.25 12.65 -1.37
N ILE A 175 12.13 12.90 -2.05
CA ILE A 175 11.14 13.89 -1.65
C ILE A 175 10.06 13.17 -0.82
N GLY A 176 10.01 13.47 0.48
CA GLY A 176 9.03 12.91 1.41
C GLY A 176 7.83 13.84 1.59
N SER A 177 6.64 13.28 1.72
CA SER A 177 5.41 14.02 2.01
C SER A 177 5.31 14.39 3.49
N TYR A 178 4.80 13.48 4.31
CA TYR A 178 4.71 13.61 5.76
C TYR A 178 5.55 12.54 6.47
N SER A 179 6.15 12.90 7.61
CA SER A 179 7.01 12.00 8.38
C SER A 179 6.22 10.98 9.23
N ILE A 180 5.37 10.20 8.56
CA ILE A 180 4.60 9.11 9.16
C ILE A 180 5.32 7.76 8.94
N PRO A 181 5.04 6.74 9.76
CA PRO A 181 5.72 5.43 9.66
C PRO A 181 5.70 4.80 8.27
N GLU A 182 4.62 4.95 7.51
CA GLU A 182 4.50 4.43 6.14
C GLU A 182 5.55 5.04 5.20
N VAL A 183 5.71 6.37 5.24
CA VAL A 183 6.68 7.08 4.40
C VAL A 183 8.10 6.77 4.85
N ILE A 184 8.37 6.77 6.16
CA ILE A 184 9.68 6.42 6.73
C ILE A 184 10.07 4.98 6.34
N ARG A 185 9.14 4.03 6.42
CA ARG A 185 9.35 2.64 5.98
C ARG A 185 9.71 2.56 4.51
N GLY A 186 9.00 3.30 3.65
CA GLY A 186 9.29 3.37 2.21
C GLY A 186 10.68 3.93 1.91
N ILE A 187 11.08 5.01 2.61
CA ILE A 187 12.43 5.59 2.52
C ILE A 187 13.49 4.58 2.96
N ASN A 188 13.27 3.90 4.08
CA ASN A 188 14.19 2.92 4.61
C ASN A 188 14.36 1.71 3.67
N ALA A 189 13.27 1.17 3.14
CA ALA A 189 13.31 0.06 2.19
C ALA A 189 14.03 0.44 0.90
N PHE A 190 13.75 1.62 0.34
CA PHE A 190 14.46 2.18 -0.80
C PHE A 190 15.98 2.26 -0.52
N THR A 191 16.35 2.80 0.64
CA THR A 191 17.76 2.95 1.02
C THR A 191 18.45 1.59 1.22
N GLN A 192 17.75 0.59 1.75
CA GLN A 192 18.28 -0.78 1.84
C GLN A 192 18.55 -1.35 0.44
N GLY A 193 17.65 -1.13 -0.52
CA GLY A 193 17.87 -1.50 -1.92
C GLY A 193 19.06 -0.78 -2.55
N VAL A 194 19.20 0.54 -2.33
CA VAL A 194 20.36 1.32 -2.77
C VAL A 194 21.65 0.72 -2.22
N ARG A 195 21.71 0.48 -0.92
CA ARG A 195 22.93 -0.02 -0.25
C ARG A 195 23.29 -1.45 -0.64
N LEU A 196 22.32 -2.27 -1.00
CA LEU A 196 22.60 -3.61 -1.54
C LEU A 196 23.44 -3.54 -2.82
N THR A 197 23.17 -2.56 -3.68
CA THR A 197 23.82 -2.45 -5.00
C THR A 197 24.92 -1.40 -5.05
N ASN A 198 24.91 -0.42 -4.14
CA ASN A 198 25.92 0.63 -4.02
C ASN A 198 26.06 1.09 -2.55
N PRO A 199 26.91 0.44 -1.73
CA PRO A 199 27.10 0.81 -0.32
C PRO A 199 27.65 2.22 -0.10
N GLN A 200 28.24 2.86 -1.11
CA GLN A 200 28.81 4.21 -1.02
C GLN A 200 27.74 5.30 -1.21
N ALA A 201 26.63 4.98 -1.88
CA ALA A 201 25.58 5.96 -2.17
C ALA A 201 24.86 6.41 -0.86
N LYS A 202 24.44 7.69 -0.88
CA LYS A 202 23.68 8.33 0.18
C LYS A 202 22.32 8.76 -0.34
N VAL A 203 21.30 8.59 0.50
CA VAL A 203 19.95 9.07 0.21
C VAL A 203 19.69 10.33 1.03
N LYS A 204 19.53 11.48 0.36
CA LYS A 204 19.20 12.77 0.99
C LYS A 204 17.70 12.99 0.96
N ILE A 205 17.12 13.37 2.12
CA ILE A 205 15.68 13.53 2.29
C ILE A 205 15.32 15.01 2.41
N LEU A 206 14.28 15.43 1.65
CA LEU A 206 13.57 16.69 1.88
C LEU A 206 12.09 16.43 2.09
N TRP A 207 11.51 17.02 3.13
CA TRP A 207 10.10 16.91 3.48
C TRP A 207 9.32 18.13 2.98
N VAL A 208 8.26 17.91 2.19
CA VAL A 208 7.43 18.99 1.61
C VAL A 208 6.14 19.26 2.39
N GLN A 209 5.81 18.42 3.38
CA GLN A 209 4.63 18.55 4.25
C GLN A 209 3.31 18.63 3.47
N THR A 210 3.22 17.90 2.37
CA THR A 210 2.01 17.77 1.55
C THR A 210 2.01 16.45 0.81
N TRP A 211 0.84 15.93 0.47
CA TRP A 211 0.70 14.77 -0.43
C TRP A 211 0.79 15.19 -1.89
N TYR A 212 0.41 16.43 -2.22
CA TYR A 212 0.35 16.92 -3.59
C TYR A 212 0.55 18.43 -3.61
N ASP A 213 1.67 18.89 -4.14
CA ASP A 213 1.96 20.28 -4.44
C ASP A 213 3.09 20.32 -5.47
N PRO A 214 2.75 20.37 -6.79
CA PRO A 214 3.75 20.32 -7.85
C PRO A 214 4.85 21.38 -7.73
N ALA A 215 4.53 22.56 -7.20
CA ALA A 215 5.51 23.63 -7.03
C ALA A 215 6.52 23.27 -5.95
N LYS A 216 6.08 22.88 -4.76
CA LYS A 216 6.96 22.45 -3.67
C LYS A 216 7.75 21.20 -4.02
N GLU A 217 7.15 20.26 -4.75
CA GLU A 217 7.83 19.06 -5.20
C GLU A 217 8.98 19.40 -6.16
N LYS A 218 8.74 20.32 -7.13
CA LYS A 218 9.77 20.82 -8.05
C LYS A 218 10.87 21.59 -7.32
N GLU A 219 10.53 22.46 -6.35
CA GLU A 219 11.49 23.17 -5.50
C GLU A 219 12.37 22.20 -4.70
N ALA A 220 11.78 21.18 -4.08
CA ALA A 220 12.52 20.15 -3.35
C ALA A 220 13.45 19.35 -4.29
N ALA A 221 12.97 18.99 -5.48
CA ALA A 221 13.78 18.33 -6.51
C ALA A 221 14.99 19.18 -6.90
N GLN A 222 14.79 20.48 -7.17
CA GLN A 222 15.89 21.41 -7.48
C GLN A 222 16.90 21.53 -6.33
N ALA A 223 16.42 21.60 -5.08
CA ALA A 223 17.29 21.65 -3.92
C ALA A 223 18.14 20.39 -3.76
N LEU A 224 17.55 19.19 -3.97
CA LEU A 224 18.28 17.92 -3.94
C LEU A 224 19.33 17.83 -5.05
N VAL A 225 19.03 18.30 -6.26
CA VAL A 225 20.01 18.37 -7.36
C VAL A 225 21.15 19.33 -7.03
N ASN A 226 20.86 20.48 -6.41
CA ASN A 226 21.91 21.41 -5.95
C ASN A 226 22.80 20.78 -4.84
N LEU A 227 22.28 19.78 -4.11
CA LEU A 227 23.04 18.98 -3.13
C LEU A 227 23.76 17.78 -3.76
N GLY A 228 23.78 17.69 -5.11
CA GLY A 228 24.51 16.69 -5.87
C GLY A 228 23.70 15.46 -6.29
N ALA A 229 22.40 15.42 -6.08
CA ALA A 229 21.59 14.29 -6.49
C ALA A 229 21.48 14.21 -8.03
N ASP A 230 21.73 13.03 -8.59
CA ASP A 230 21.57 12.71 -10.01
C ASP A 230 20.49 11.65 -10.27
N VAL A 231 19.86 11.17 -9.22
CA VAL A 231 18.66 10.29 -9.23
C VAL A 231 17.68 10.80 -8.20
N LEU A 232 16.41 10.93 -8.59
CA LEU A 232 15.34 11.40 -7.72
C LEU A 232 14.26 10.34 -7.51
N THR A 233 13.65 10.34 -6.34
CA THR A 233 12.43 9.58 -6.04
C THR A 233 11.53 10.38 -5.12
N GLN A 234 10.25 10.03 -5.07
CA GLN A 234 9.25 10.79 -4.33
C GLN A 234 8.24 9.89 -3.60
N HIS A 235 7.65 10.42 -2.54
CA HIS A 235 6.44 9.91 -1.90
C HIS A 235 5.40 11.04 -1.87
N THR A 236 5.23 11.68 -3.00
CA THR A 236 4.25 12.73 -3.30
C THR A 236 3.56 12.40 -4.62
N ASP A 237 2.41 12.98 -4.84
CA ASP A 237 1.45 12.44 -5.82
C ASP A 237 1.47 13.16 -7.19
N SER A 238 2.31 14.21 -7.37
CA SER A 238 2.42 14.89 -8.66
C SER A 238 3.47 14.27 -9.57
N SER A 239 3.38 14.58 -10.86
CA SER A 239 4.40 14.20 -11.85
C SER A 239 5.58 15.18 -11.91
N ALA A 240 5.58 16.25 -11.09
CA ALA A 240 6.52 17.35 -11.19
C ALA A 240 7.99 16.92 -11.03
N VAL A 241 8.28 15.94 -10.18
CA VAL A 241 9.64 15.44 -9.97
C VAL A 241 10.16 14.70 -11.20
N VAL A 242 9.31 13.87 -11.83
CA VAL A 242 9.68 13.13 -13.06
C VAL A 242 9.88 14.10 -14.22
N GLN A 243 8.99 15.08 -14.38
CA GLN A 243 9.13 16.14 -15.39
C GLN A 243 10.39 16.98 -15.18
N PHE A 244 10.65 17.36 -13.95
CA PHE A 244 11.88 18.10 -13.60
C PHE A 244 13.14 17.30 -13.90
N ALA A 245 13.16 15.99 -13.61
CA ALA A 245 14.28 15.12 -13.93
C ALA A 245 14.50 15.02 -15.45
N GLU A 246 13.44 14.94 -16.26
CA GLU A 246 13.51 14.99 -17.72
C GLU A 246 14.10 16.31 -18.22
N GLU A 247 13.65 17.47 -17.66
CA GLU A 247 14.19 18.80 -17.98
C GLU A 247 15.70 18.90 -17.67
N LYS A 248 16.18 18.24 -16.62
CA LYS A 248 17.57 18.27 -16.15
C LYS A 248 18.46 17.20 -16.75
N GLY A 249 17.91 16.22 -17.47
CA GLY A 249 18.67 15.11 -18.02
C GLY A 249 19.24 14.17 -16.94
N ILE A 250 18.54 14.04 -15.80
CA ILE A 250 18.84 13.12 -14.71
C ILE A 250 17.75 12.05 -14.58
N TYR A 251 17.91 11.07 -13.70
CA TYR A 251 16.94 10.00 -13.55
C TYR A 251 15.95 10.24 -12.44
N ALA A 252 14.73 9.66 -12.59
CA ALA A 252 13.71 9.69 -11.56
C ALA A 252 12.88 8.40 -11.53
N PHE A 253 12.29 8.15 -10.35
CA PHE A 253 11.28 7.11 -10.13
C PHE A 253 9.92 7.73 -9.91
N GLY A 254 8.89 7.12 -10.53
CA GLY A 254 7.50 7.48 -10.29
C GLY A 254 6.91 6.84 -9.02
N TYR A 255 5.67 7.20 -8.72
CA TYR A 255 4.96 6.83 -7.50
C TYR A 255 3.48 6.52 -7.80
N ASN A 256 2.95 5.49 -7.13
CA ASN A 256 1.59 4.98 -7.21
C ASN A 256 1.17 4.36 -8.55
N THR A 257 1.56 4.96 -9.67
CA THR A 257 1.21 4.53 -11.03
C THR A 257 2.40 4.68 -11.96
N ASP A 258 2.34 4.12 -13.16
CA ASP A 258 3.35 4.33 -14.19
C ASP A 258 3.37 5.80 -14.61
N MET A 259 4.49 6.46 -14.36
CA MET A 259 4.73 7.87 -14.71
C MET A 259 5.62 8.06 -15.94
N SER A 260 5.89 7.00 -16.73
CA SER A 260 6.79 7.03 -17.88
C SER A 260 6.44 8.10 -18.92
N LYS A 261 5.16 8.42 -19.11
CA LYS A 261 4.69 9.46 -20.03
C LYS A 261 5.13 10.88 -19.67
N PHE A 262 5.54 11.12 -18.41
CA PHE A 262 5.95 12.43 -17.92
C PHE A 262 7.44 12.69 -18.02
N GLY A 263 8.24 11.65 -18.36
CA GLY A 263 9.68 11.78 -18.52
C GLY A 263 10.26 10.53 -19.18
N GLN A 264 10.08 10.41 -20.50
CA GLN A 264 10.41 9.19 -21.25
C GLN A 264 11.88 8.75 -21.12
N LYS A 265 12.80 9.70 -20.94
CA LYS A 265 14.23 9.44 -20.78
C LYS A 265 14.66 9.37 -19.31
N ALA A 266 14.03 10.18 -18.46
CA ALA A 266 14.37 10.29 -17.04
C ALA A 266 13.73 9.20 -16.19
N HIS A 267 12.49 8.80 -16.50
CA HIS A 267 11.75 7.83 -15.72
C HIS A 267 12.34 6.44 -15.87
N LEU A 268 12.84 5.87 -14.78
CA LEU A 268 13.42 4.53 -14.76
C LEU A 268 12.34 3.44 -14.60
N THR A 269 11.49 3.60 -13.64
CA THR A 269 10.27 2.83 -13.33
C THR A 269 9.49 3.55 -12.22
N SER A 270 8.30 3.06 -11.87
CA SER A 270 7.53 3.54 -10.72
C SER A 270 7.33 2.42 -9.71
N ALA A 271 7.33 2.73 -8.41
CA ALA A 271 6.70 1.86 -7.41
C ALA A 271 5.19 2.07 -7.51
N ILE A 272 4.43 1.02 -7.78
CA ILE A 272 2.99 1.10 -8.12
C ILE A 272 2.11 0.29 -7.16
N ASN A 273 0.88 0.76 -6.99
CA ASN A 273 -0.20 0.00 -6.37
C ASN A 273 -1.05 -0.72 -7.43
N LYS A 274 -1.44 -1.96 -7.14
CA LYS A 274 -2.23 -2.83 -8.02
C LYS A 274 -3.49 -3.32 -7.28
N TRP A 275 -4.48 -2.46 -7.15
CA TRP A 275 -5.69 -2.76 -6.39
C TRP A 275 -6.67 -3.70 -7.09
N GLY A 276 -6.48 -3.99 -8.39
CA GLY A 276 -7.47 -4.64 -9.25
C GLY A 276 -7.87 -6.02 -8.77
N LYS A 277 -6.88 -6.90 -8.50
CA LYS A 277 -7.13 -8.23 -7.99
C LYS A 277 -7.84 -8.20 -6.63
N PHE A 278 -7.34 -7.38 -5.69
CA PHE A 278 -7.94 -7.24 -4.37
C PHE A 278 -9.42 -6.81 -4.47
N TYR A 279 -9.75 -5.81 -5.28
CA TYR A 279 -11.13 -5.36 -5.46
C TYR A 279 -12.01 -6.45 -6.07
N THR A 280 -11.49 -7.17 -7.06
CA THR A 280 -12.20 -8.29 -7.69
C THR A 280 -12.49 -9.40 -6.68
N ASP A 281 -11.49 -9.80 -5.90
CA ASP A 281 -11.61 -10.86 -4.90
C ASP A 281 -12.61 -10.47 -3.79
N LYS A 282 -12.59 -9.21 -3.33
CA LYS A 282 -13.54 -8.71 -2.32
C LYS A 282 -14.97 -8.66 -2.86
N ALA A 283 -15.17 -8.22 -4.10
CA ALA A 283 -16.48 -8.24 -4.75
C ALA A 283 -17.02 -9.68 -4.88
N LEU A 284 -16.18 -10.62 -5.33
CA LEU A 284 -16.54 -12.05 -5.39
C LEU A 284 -16.90 -12.60 -4.01
N ALA A 285 -16.12 -12.27 -2.97
CA ALA A 285 -16.39 -12.73 -1.61
C ALA A 285 -17.74 -12.20 -1.08
N VAL A 286 -18.11 -10.95 -1.42
CA VAL A 286 -19.43 -10.40 -1.07
C VAL A 286 -20.54 -11.12 -1.84
N MET A 287 -20.40 -11.33 -3.14
CA MET A 287 -21.38 -12.04 -3.97
C MET A 287 -21.62 -13.48 -3.52
N THR A 288 -20.57 -14.16 -3.02
CA THR A 288 -20.65 -15.55 -2.55
C THR A 288 -20.91 -15.67 -1.05
N ASN A 289 -21.15 -14.56 -0.36
CA ASN A 289 -21.35 -14.49 1.09
C ASN A 289 -20.21 -15.15 1.92
N THR A 290 -18.98 -15.08 1.39
CA THR A 290 -17.76 -15.61 2.05
C THR A 290 -16.88 -14.51 2.63
N TRP A 291 -17.25 -13.26 2.45
CA TRP A 291 -16.50 -12.12 2.97
C TRP A 291 -16.39 -12.17 4.50
N LYS A 292 -15.18 -11.83 4.99
CA LYS A 292 -14.90 -11.70 6.42
C LYS A 292 -14.05 -10.45 6.65
N SER A 293 -14.28 -9.78 7.78
CA SER A 293 -13.45 -8.66 8.21
C SER A 293 -12.01 -9.13 8.46
N GLN A 294 -11.08 -8.59 7.71
CA GLN A 294 -9.64 -8.89 7.79
C GLN A 294 -8.84 -7.60 7.80
N ASP A 295 -7.60 -7.69 8.27
CA ASP A 295 -6.56 -6.70 8.06
C ASP A 295 -5.61 -7.26 7.00
N VAL A 296 -5.69 -6.73 5.78
CA VAL A 296 -4.92 -7.21 4.63
C VAL A 296 -3.74 -6.28 4.41
N TRP A 297 -2.53 -6.82 4.45
CA TRP A 297 -1.31 -6.10 4.13
C TRP A 297 -0.43 -6.98 3.24
N ASP A 298 -0.74 -6.92 1.95
CA ASP A 298 -0.23 -7.83 0.94
C ASP A 298 0.83 -7.16 0.05
N GLY A 299 1.78 -7.96 -0.44
CA GLY A 299 2.92 -7.54 -1.23
C GLY A 299 2.81 -7.84 -2.72
N ILE A 300 3.98 -7.94 -3.35
CA ILE A 300 4.12 -8.29 -4.78
C ILE A 300 3.58 -9.69 -5.06
N GLY A 301 3.81 -10.66 -4.15
CA GLY A 301 3.35 -12.03 -4.29
C GLY A 301 1.83 -12.17 -4.37
N GLN A 302 1.08 -11.27 -3.74
CA GLN A 302 -0.38 -11.21 -3.78
C GLN A 302 -0.90 -10.20 -4.82
N GLU A 303 -0.01 -9.64 -5.64
CA GLU A 303 -0.32 -8.67 -6.69
C GLU A 303 -0.95 -7.36 -6.18
N MET A 304 -0.60 -6.92 -4.98
CA MET A 304 -1.15 -5.68 -4.41
C MET A 304 -0.28 -4.45 -4.67
N VAL A 305 1.01 -4.70 -4.91
CA VAL A 305 2.02 -3.71 -5.28
C VAL A 305 2.97 -4.30 -6.30
N ASP A 306 3.70 -3.47 -7.03
CA ASP A 306 4.73 -3.90 -7.98
C ASP A 306 5.62 -2.71 -8.40
N ILE A 307 6.51 -2.92 -9.36
CA ILE A 307 7.12 -1.87 -10.15
C ILE A 307 6.48 -1.81 -11.54
N SER A 308 6.41 -0.63 -12.15
CA SER A 308 6.00 -0.47 -13.55
C SER A 308 7.09 -1.03 -14.50
N PRO A 309 6.83 -1.17 -15.79
CA PRO A 309 7.87 -1.58 -16.74
C PRO A 309 9.15 -0.76 -16.60
N MET A 310 10.29 -1.45 -16.55
CA MET A 310 11.61 -0.82 -16.46
C MET A 310 12.00 -0.18 -17.77
N ASN A 311 12.54 1.04 -17.71
CA ASN A 311 13.07 1.74 -18.88
C ASN A 311 14.27 0.98 -19.47
N LEU A 312 14.36 0.95 -20.79
CA LEU A 312 15.45 0.26 -21.51
C LEU A 312 16.84 0.89 -21.28
N VAL A 313 16.90 2.10 -20.73
CA VAL A 313 18.17 2.73 -20.31
C VAL A 313 18.81 2.00 -19.12
N ILE A 314 18.03 1.24 -18.34
CA ILE A 314 18.55 0.41 -17.27
C ILE A 314 19.29 -0.79 -17.88
N PRO A 315 20.59 -1.01 -17.55
CA PRO A 315 21.35 -2.12 -18.08
C PRO A 315 20.69 -3.48 -17.85
N ALA A 316 20.82 -4.39 -18.80
CA ALA A 316 20.13 -5.69 -18.75
C ALA A 316 20.50 -6.54 -17.52
N ASP A 317 21.75 -6.47 -17.07
CA ASP A 317 22.22 -7.15 -15.85
C ASP A 317 21.57 -6.58 -14.59
N VAL A 318 21.31 -5.27 -14.56
CA VAL A 318 20.57 -4.61 -13.47
C VAL A 318 19.11 -5.04 -13.49
N GLN A 319 18.46 -5.08 -14.67
CA GLN A 319 17.10 -5.56 -14.80
C GLN A 319 16.98 -7.02 -14.33
N GLN A 320 17.92 -7.88 -14.69
CA GLN A 320 17.96 -9.28 -14.24
C GLN A 320 18.11 -9.38 -12.71
N LEU A 321 19.01 -8.59 -12.12
CA LEU A 321 19.22 -8.54 -10.66
C LEU A 321 17.94 -8.13 -9.92
N VAL A 322 17.24 -7.12 -10.42
CA VAL A 322 15.99 -6.63 -9.83
C VAL A 322 14.86 -7.64 -9.97
N ASN A 323 14.73 -8.27 -11.14
CA ASN A 323 13.73 -9.33 -11.36
C ASN A 323 13.97 -10.54 -10.44
N ALA A 324 15.23 -10.95 -10.27
CA ALA A 324 15.56 -12.03 -9.33
C ALA A 324 15.13 -11.69 -7.88
N LYS A 325 15.39 -10.45 -7.43
CA LYS A 325 14.93 -10.00 -6.10
C LYS A 325 13.41 -9.89 -6.01
N ARG A 326 12.75 -9.46 -7.08
CA ARG A 326 11.29 -9.45 -7.16
C ARG A 326 10.71 -10.87 -7.02
N ASP A 327 11.32 -11.86 -7.66
CA ASP A 327 10.92 -13.25 -7.55
C ASP A 327 11.11 -13.81 -6.12
N GLU A 328 12.17 -13.40 -5.41
CA GLU A 328 12.36 -13.73 -3.99
C GLU A 328 11.25 -13.13 -3.12
N PHE A 329 10.77 -11.90 -3.38
CA PHE A 329 9.62 -11.32 -2.67
C PHE A 329 8.33 -12.08 -3.00
N ILE A 330 8.10 -12.46 -4.25
CA ILE A 330 6.94 -13.28 -4.66
C ILE A 330 6.92 -14.62 -3.90
N GLN A 331 8.08 -15.23 -3.74
CA GLN A 331 8.23 -16.52 -3.04
C GLN A 331 8.26 -16.38 -1.52
N GLY A 332 8.33 -15.16 -0.97
CA GLY A 332 8.46 -14.88 0.46
C GLY A 332 9.80 -15.34 1.05
N THR A 333 10.84 -15.50 0.22
CA THR A 333 12.19 -15.91 0.63
C THR A 333 13.10 -14.73 0.96
N ALA A 334 12.69 -13.51 0.67
CA ALA A 334 13.35 -12.26 1.05
C ALA A 334 12.34 -11.23 1.55
N HIS A 335 12.82 -10.30 2.37
CA HIS A 335 12.06 -9.16 2.87
C HIS A 335 12.92 -7.88 2.82
N PRO A 336 12.32 -6.68 2.63
CA PRO A 336 13.08 -5.43 2.58
C PRO A 336 13.92 -5.13 3.83
N PHE A 337 13.54 -5.70 4.97
CA PHE A 337 14.20 -5.54 6.26
C PHE A 337 14.75 -6.85 6.81
N ASP A 338 15.33 -7.69 5.93
CA ASP A 338 16.16 -8.82 6.35
C ASP A 338 17.42 -8.30 7.05
N GLY A 339 17.72 -8.87 8.22
CA GLY A 339 18.88 -8.45 9.03
C GLY A 339 20.23 -8.98 8.51
N PRO A 340 21.31 -8.26 8.79
CA PRO A 340 21.39 -7.19 9.78
C PRO A 340 20.99 -5.82 9.23
N VAL A 341 20.12 -5.09 9.93
CA VAL A 341 19.77 -3.71 9.61
C VAL A 341 20.26 -2.78 10.72
N LYS A 342 21.01 -1.75 10.36
CA LYS A 342 21.49 -0.71 11.28
C LYS A 342 20.75 0.59 11.04
N ASP A 343 20.54 1.37 12.10
CA ASP A 343 20.07 2.75 11.98
C ASP A 343 21.20 3.73 11.65
N GLN A 344 20.85 5.01 11.44
CA GLN A 344 21.81 6.09 11.16
C GLN A 344 22.93 6.23 12.22
N LYS A 345 22.70 5.77 13.45
CA LYS A 345 23.66 5.82 14.55
C LYS A 345 24.50 4.55 14.67
N GLY A 346 24.32 3.61 13.74
CA GLY A 346 25.01 2.32 13.74
C GLY A 346 24.43 1.28 14.72
N VAL A 347 23.30 1.59 15.38
CA VAL A 347 22.61 0.64 16.26
C VAL A 347 21.95 -0.45 15.44
N VAL A 348 22.20 -1.71 15.74
CA VAL A 348 21.56 -2.84 15.07
C VAL A 348 20.08 -2.91 15.47
N ARG A 349 19.19 -2.67 14.53
CA ARG A 349 17.73 -2.72 14.71
C ARG A 349 17.15 -4.09 14.37
N VAL A 350 17.78 -4.80 13.43
CA VAL A 350 17.43 -6.18 13.06
C VAL A 350 18.70 -7.02 13.07
N LEU A 351 18.70 -8.11 13.81
CA LEU A 351 19.84 -9.01 13.89
C LEU A 351 19.96 -9.85 12.61
N LYS A 352 21.17 -10.32 12.30
CA LYS A 352 21.42 -11.25 11.18
C LYS A 352 20.51 -12.47 11.27
N GLY A 353 19.86 -12.82 10.15
CA GLY A 353 18.93 -13.96 10.04
C GLY A 353 17.58 -13.73 10.72
N LYS A 354 17.25 -12.48 11.07
CA LYS A 354 15.92 -12.06 11.52
C LYS A 354 15.32 -11.10 10.51
N VAL A 355 14.00 -11.03 10.52
CA VAL A 355 13.21 -10.05 9.73
C VAL A 355 12.56 -9.08 10.70
N LEU A 356 12.44 -7.81 10.33
CA LEU A 356 11.69 -6.85 11.12
C LEU A 356 10.20 -7.20 11.06
N ASP A 357 9.59 -7.43 12.22
CA ASP A 357 8.18 -7.79 12.30
C ASP A 357 7.23 -6.67 11.84
N ASP A 358 6.02 -7.04 11.48
CA ASP A 358 5.01 -6.12 10.93
C ASP A 358 4.68 -4.97 11.89
N ARG A 359 4.60 -5.25 13.19
CA ARG A 359 4.32 -4.21 14.19
C ARG A 359 5.42 -3.16 14.25
N ALA A 360 6.68 -3.60 14.25
CA ALA A 360 7.83 -2.70 14.23
C ALA A 360 7.88 -1.88 12.92
N GLN A 361 7.52 -2.48 11.79
CA GLN A 361 7.41 -1.79 10.51
C GLN A 361 6.29 -0.73 10.50
N LEU A 362 5.11 -1.05 11.06
CA LEU A 362 3.97 -0.12 11.17
C LEU A 362 4.23 1.05 12.12
N MET A 363 5.21 0.92 13.02
CA MET A 363 5.58 1.94 14.00
C MET A 363 6.93 2.58 13.72
N MET A 364 7.51 2.37 12.53
CA MET A 364 8.85 2.81 12.18
C MET A 364 9.00 4.34 12.30
N ASP A 365 9.90 4.78 13.17
CA ASP A 365 10.19 6.18 13.48
C ASP A 365 11.69 6.51 13.49
N TRP A 366 12.48 5.71 12.79
CA TRP A 366 13.93 5.81 12.68
C TRP A 366 14.39 5.58 11.24
N TYR A 367 15.58 6.09 10.89
CA TYR A 367 16.19 5.88 9.59
C TYR A 367 17.27 4.80 9.61
N VAL A 368 17.36 4.05 8.52
CA VAL A 368 18.48 3.12 8.28
C VAL A 368 19.78 3.87 7.97
N GLU A 369 20.89 3.21 8.16
CA GLU A 369 22.22 3.66 7.73
C GLU A 369 22.21 3.98 6.22
N GLY A 370 22.88 5.08 5.80
CA GLY A 370 22.95 5.53 4.41
C GLY A 370 22.00 6.68 4.08
N ILE A 371 21.11 7.05 5.01
CA ILE A 371 20.22 8.21 4.87
C ILE A 371 20.91 9.45 5.48
N GLU A 372 20.89 10.56 4.74
CA GLU A 372 21.27 11.88 5.20
C GLU A 372 20.02 12.77 5.34
N GLY A 373 19.77 13.24 6.54
CA GLY A 373 18.61 14.06 6.89
C GLY A 373 18.06 13.67 8.27
N SER A 374 17.01 14.37 8.67
CA SER A 374 16.28 14.10 9.92
C SER A 374 14.81 13.85 9.64
N ILE A 375 14.17 13.08 10.49
CA ILE A 375 12.73 12.95 10.48
C ILE A 375 12.13 14.28 10.91
N SER A 376 11.31 14.86 10.05
CA SER A 376 10.59 16.11 10.36
C SER A 376 9.67 15.88 11.57
N LYS A 377 9.69 16.79 12.54
CA LYS A 377 8.83 16.71 13.74
C LYS A 377 7.50 17.40 13.50
#